data_e71ca01c8ac7f9449c2ad1c0ddc540d7
#
_entry.id   e71ca01c8ac7f9449c2ad1c0ddc540d7
#
_cell.length_a   1.000
_cell.length_b   1.000
_cell.length_c   1.000
_cell.angle_alpha   90.00
_cell.angle_beta   90.00
_cell.angle_gamma   90.00
#
_symmetry.space_group_name_H-M   'P 1'
#
loop_
_entity.id
_entity.type
_entity.pdbx_description
1 polymer ?
#
loop_
_entity_poly.entity_id
_entity_poly.type
_entity_poly.pdbx_seq_one_letter_code
_entity_poly.pdbx_strand_id
1 'polypeptide(L)'
;MALELFKPFIYGKLERAGLATTIKAAKKMVEREGSEVWDILEDVIREHPIMLNRAPTLHRLGIQAFEPLLIEGKAIQLHPLVCSAFNADFDGDQMAVHVPLSLEAQLEARSLMMATNNILSPANGEPVIIPSQDVVLGLYYMSRELVNAKGEGIRFADIAELKRAYDNGEVALHAKITVRIDETDVTLPEPEQNRRIRVETTVGRALLFSIVPKGLPLSVVDRTMSKKAIGDLVNI
;
A
#
# COMPACT_ATOMS: atom_id res chain seq x y z
N MET A 1 -9.68 19.15 -9.68
CA MET A 1 -10.19 17.85 -10.18
C MET A 1 -11.27 17.29 -9.27
N ALA A 2 -11.00 16.98 -7.99
CA ALA A 2 -12.03 16.45 -7.08
C ALA A 2 -13.28 17.32 -7.00
N LEU A 3 -13.12 18.65 -6.85
CA LEU A 3 -14.23 19.60 -6.82
C LEU A 3 -15.12 19.51 -8.07
N GLU A 4 -14.52 19.34 -9.25
CA GLU A 4 -15.25 19.21 -10.52
C GLU A 4 -16.06 17.91 -10.59
N LEU A 5 -15.47 16.80 -10.16
CA LEU A 5 -16.10 15.48 -10.22
C LEU A 5 -17.25 15.32 -9.24
N PHE A 6 -17.13 15.93 -8.05
CA PHE A 6 -18.13 15.80 -6.99
C PHE A 6 -19.13 16.95 -6.92
N LYS A 7 -19.13 17.89 -7.88
CA LYS A 7 -20.09 19.01 -7.94
C LYS A 7 -21.53 18.65 -7.64
N PRO A 8 -22.12 17.60 -8.26
CA PRO A 8 -23.53 17.26 -8.00
C PRO A 8 -23.81 16.94 -6.54
N PHE A 9 -22.90 16.23 -5.89
CA PHE A 9 -23.03 15.85 -4.49
C PHE A 9 -22.84 17.04 -3.54
N ILE A 10 -21.89 17.93 -3.88
CA ILE A 10 -21.65 19.16 -3.10
C ILE A 10 -22.86 20.06 -3.12
N TYR A 11 -23.52 20.26 -4.27
CA TYR A 11 -24.72 21.08 -4.36
C TYR A 11 -25.83 20.58 -3.45
N GLY A 12 -26.14 19.28 -3.49
CA GLY A 12 -27.14 18.69 -2.64
C GLY A 12 -26.80 18.76 -1.14
N LYS A 13 -25.53 18.69 -0.78
CA LYS A 13 -25.10 18.77 0.61
C LYS A 13 -25.12 20.21 1.12
N LEU A 14 -24.75 21.21 0.28
CA LEU A 14 -24.89 22.63 0.61
C LEU A 14 -26.33 23.05 0.88
N GLU A 15 -27.29 22.52 0.10
CA GLU A 15 -28.72 22.76 0.33
C GLU A 15 -29.19 22.13 1.65
N ARG A 16 -28.84 20.87 1.91
CA ARG A 16 -29.21 20.16 3.15
C ARG A 16 -28.61 20.79 4.40
N ALA A 17 -27.40 21.33 4.29
CA ALA A 17 -26.72 22.05 5.37
C ALA A 17 -27.30 23.46 5.62
N GLY A 18 -28.24 23.93 4.77
CA GLY A 18 -28.81 25.26 4.87
C GLY A 18 -27.88 26.41 4.48
N LEU A 19 -26.70 26.11 3.93
CA LEU A 19 -25.73 27.12 3.48
C LEU A 19 -26.13 27.77 2.14
N ALA A 20 -26.89 27.03 1.34
CA ALA A 20 -27.45 27.54 0.10
C ALA A 20 -28.97 27.27 0.04
N THR A 21 -29.75 28.30 -0.26
CA THR A 21 -31.22 28.20 -0.37
C THR A 21 -31.67 27.74 -1.75
N THR A 22 -30.82 27.80 -2.75
CA THR A 22 -31.10 27.41 -4.13
C THR A 22 -29.87 26.80 -4.79
N ILE A 23 -30.08 25.94 -5.80
CA ILE A 23 -29.01 25.34 -6.61
C ILE A 23 -28.15 26.44 -7.26
N LYS A 24 -28.74 27.56 -7.64
CA LYS A 24 -28.01 28.70 -8.23
C LYS A 24 -27.06 29.36 -7.21
N ALA A 25 -27.48 29.44 -5.96
CA ALA A 25 -26.63 29.94 -4.87
C ALA A 25 -25.49 28.96 -4.55
N ALA A 26 -25.80 27.67 -4.47
CA ALA A 26 -24.81 26.60 -4.28
C ALA A 26 -23.75 26.61 -5.39
N LYS A 27 -24.17 26.75 -6.65
CA LYS A 27 -23.24 26.86 -7.78
C LYS A 27 -22.27 28.03 -7.65
N LYS A 28 -22.77 29.21 -7.28
CA LYS A 28 -21.94 30.40 -7.03
C LYS A 28 -20.96 30.20 -5.86
N MET A 29 -21.37 29.49 -4.82
CA MET A 29 -20.47 29.18 -3.69
C MET A 29 -19.33 28.25 -4.13
N VAL A 30 -19.65 27.21 -4.89
CA VAL A 30 -18.64 26.27 -5.42
C VAL A 30 -17.66 26.97 -6.36
N GLU A 31 -18.14 27.89 -7.21
CA GLU A 31 -17.28 28.70 -8.11
C GLU A 31 -16.33 29.65 -7.35
N ARG A 32 -16.64 30.01 -6.10
CA ARG A 32 -15.78 30.83 -5.24
C ARG A 32 -14.73 30.04 -4.48
N GLU A 33 -14.85 28.71 -4.45
CA GLU A 33 -13.94 27.80 -3.77
C GLU A 33 -13.63 28.19 -2.31
N GLY A 34 -14.65 28.63 -1.57
CA GLY A 34 -14.51 28.98 -0.15
C GLY A 34 -14.17 27.79 0.74
N SER A 35 -13.70 28.06 1.97
CA SER A 35 -13.37 27.01 2.96
C SER A 35 -14.53 26.05 3.22
N GLU A 36 -15.75 26.58 3.33
CA GLU A 36 -16.98 25.81 3.56
C GLU A 36 -17.22 24.74 2.45
N VAL A 37 -16.82 25.07 1.21
CA VAL A 37 -16.94 24.13 0.08
C VAL A 37 -15.94 22.99 0.21
N TRP A 38 -14.73 23.28 0.69
CA TRP A 38 -13.71 22.26 0.91
C TRP A 38 -14.07 21.32 2.07
N ASP A 39 -14.62 21.85 3.15
CA ASP A 39 -15.12 21.05 4.28
C ASP A 39 -16.23 20.10 3.83
N ILE A 40 -17.17 20.62 3.01
CA ILE A 40 -18.23 19.78 2.44
C ILE A 40 -17.69 18.75 1.43
N LEU A 41 -16.70 19.11 0.63
CA LEU A 41 -16.06 18.16 -0.28
C LEU A 41 -15.41 17.02 0.49
N GLU A 42 -14.65 17.32 1.55
CA GLU A 42 -14.05 16.29 2.40
C GLU A 42 -15.09 15.33 2.98
N ASP A 43 -16.20 15.87 3.42
CA ASP A 43 -17.34 15.12 3.94
C ASP A 43 -18.03 14.24 2.87
N VAL A 44 -18.11 14.75 1.62
CA VAL A 44 -18.75 14.04 0.50
C VAL A 44 -17.90 12.88 0.01
N ILE A 45 -16.57 13.05 -0.04
CA ILE A 45 -15.68 12.00 -0.52
C ILE A 45 -15.47 10.87 0.51
N ARG A 46 -15.78 11.14 1.78
CA ARG A 46 -15.69 10.12 2.83
C ARG A 46 -16.62 8.97 2.48
N GLU A 47 -16.06 7.77 2.39
CA GLU A 47 -16.79 6.54 2.04
C GLU A 47 -17.42 6.52 0.64
N HIS A 48 -17.12 7.48 -0.25
CA HIS A 48 -17.61 7.49 -1.62
C HIS A 48 -16.52 6.94 -2.56
N PRO A 49 -16.62 5.69 -3.03
CA PRO A 49 -15.63 5.09 -3.89
C PRO A 49 -15.60 5.79 -5.26
N ILE A 50 -14.42 5.91 -5.83
CA ILE A 50 -14.21 6.33 -7.22
C ILE A 50 -13.63 5.16 -8.01
N MET A 51 -13.88 5.10 -9.31
CA MET A 51 -13.28 4.11 -10.19
C MET A 51 -12.20 4.78 -11.04
N LEU A 52 -11.04 4.12 -11.13
CA LEU A 52 -9.97 4.51 -12.04
C LEU A 52 -9.89 3.49 -13.17
N ASN A 53 -9.70 3.97 -14.39
CA ASN A 53 -9.49 3.17 -15.59
C ASN A 53 -8.28 3.68 -16.36
N ARG A 54 -7.37 2.77 -16.74
CA ARG A 54 -6.30 3.04 -17.69
C ARG A 54 -6.56 2.30 -19.01
N ALA A 55 -6.59 3.02 -20.10
CA ALA A 55 -6.64 2.42 -21.43
C ALA A 55 -5.23 1.95 -21.89
N PRO A 56 -5.13 0.82 -22.60
CA PRO A 56 -6.20 -0.10 -22.98
C PRO A 56 -6.63 -1.00 -21.80
N THR A 57 -7.92 -1.23 -21.64
CA THR A 57 -8.48 -2.13 -20.63
C THR A 57 -8.44 -3.57 -21.15
N LEU A 58 -7.35 -4.28 -20.88
CA LEU A 58 -7.11 -5.62 -21.39
C LEU A 58 -7.80 -6.71 -20.57
N HIS A 59 -8.05 -6.45 -19.30
CA HIS A 59 -8.71 -7.37 -18.36
C HIS A 59 -9.49 -6.58 -17.30
N ARG A 60 -10.30 -7.27 -16.50
CA ARG A 60 -11.21 -6.63 -15.54
C ARG A 60 -10.51 -5.75 -14.49
N LEU A 61 -9.23 -6.02 -14.15
CA LEU A 61 -8.46 -5.24 -13.19
C LEU A 61 -7.91 -3.93 -13.78
N GLY A 62 -8.11 -3.67 -15.07
CA GLY A 62 -7.88 -2.36 -15.70
C GLY A 62 -8.88 -1.30 -15.28
N ILE A 63 -9.93 -1.68 -14.52
CA ILE A 63 -10.87 -0.80 -13.81
C ILE A 63 -10.94 -1.27 -12.36
N GLN A 64 -10.59 -0.41 -11.42
CA GLN A 64 -10.66 -0.71 -9.99
C GLN A 64 -11.22 0.47 -9.23
N ALA A 65 -11.88 0.20 -8.11
CA ALA A 65 -12.41 1.22 -7.21
C ALA A 65 -11.42 1.51 -6.07
N PHE A 66 -11.41 2.76 -5.65
CA PHE A 66 -10.56 3.28 -4.57
C PHE A 66 -11.32 4.25 -3.71
N GLU A 67 -10.94 4.39 -2.46
CA GLU A 67 -11.35 5.50 -1.61
C GLU A 67 -10.45 6.71 -1.88
N PRO A 68 -11.01 7.88 -2.27
CA PRO A 68 -10.23 9.05 -2.59
C PRO A 68 -9.72 9.76 -1.33
N LEU A 69 -8.51 10.32 -1.42
CA LEU A 69 -7.94 11.24 -0.46
C LEU A 69 -7.63 12.56 -1.15
N LEU A 70 -7.97 13.68 -0.50
CA LEU A 70 -7.61 15.01 -1.01
C LEU A 70 -6.13 15.26 -0.76
N ILE A 71 -5.45 15.64 -1.83
CA ILE A 71 -4.04 16.03 -1.81
C ILE A 71 -3.85 17.32 -2.61
N GLU A 72 -2.84 18.08 -2.28
CA GLU A 72 -2.41 19.19 -3.11
C GLU A 72 -1.74 18.69 -4.39
N GLY A 73 -1.99 19.41 -5.50
CA GLY A 73 -1.40 19.07 -6.78
C GLY A 73 -2.42 18.75 -7.87
N LYS A 74 -1.91 18.48 -9.07
CA LYS A 74 -2.72 18.24 -10.28
C LYS A 74 -2.67 16.81 -10.77
N ALA A 75 -1.83 15.97 -10.17
CA ALA A 75 -1.64 14.58 -10.55
C ALA A 75 -2.39 13.65 -9.57
N ILE A 76 -2.85 12.52 -10.11
CA ILE A 76 -3.40 11.43 -9.29
C ILE A 76 -2.21 10.65 -8.71
N GLN A 77 -2.20 10.46 -7.39
CA GLN A 77 -1.26 9.57 -6.73
C GLN A 77 -1.87 8.16 -6.67
N LEU A 78 -1.28 7.25 -7.42
CA LEU A 78 -1.71 5.86 -7.48
C LEU A 78 -0.81 5.00 -6.61
N HIS A 79 -1.41 4.06 -5.86
CA HIS A 79 -0.64 3.13 -5.05
C HIS A 79 0.25 2.23 -5.94
N PRO A 80 1.56 2.10 -5.66
CA PRO A 80 2.48 1.34 -6.52
C PRO A 80 2.09 -0.12 -6.75
N LEU A 81 1.47 -0.78 -5.79
CA LEU A 81 1.08 -2.19 -5.88
C LEU A 81 0.00 -2.46 -6.94
N VAL A 82 -0.80 -1.47 -7.33
CA VAL A 82 -1.83 -1.63 -8.37
C VAL A 82 -1.31 -1.29 -9.78
N CYS A 83 -0.10 -0.77 -9.91
CA CYS A 83 0.48 -0.41 -11.21
C CYS A 83 0.57 -1.60 -12.15
N SER A 84 0.91 -2.79 -11.65
CA SER A 84 0.97 -4.01 -12.46
C SER A 84 -0.39 -4.39 -13.05
N ALA A 85 -1.48 -4.24 -12.27
CA ALA A 85 -2.84 -4.54 -12.71
C ALA A 85 -3.33 -3.58 -13.80
N PHE A 86 -2.97 -2.29 -13.71
CA PHE A 86 -3.27 -1.28 -14.73
C PHE A 86 -2.26 -1.26 -15.88
N ASN A 87 -1.16 -1.99 -15.77
CA ASN A 87 0.01 -1.83 -16.63
C ASN A 87 0.42 -0.35 -16.74
N ALA A 88 0.43 0.34 -15.59
CA ALA A 88 0.70 1.78 -15.48
C ALA A 88 2.12 2.02 -14.98
N ASP A 89 2.70 3.11 -15.47
CA ASP A 89 3.94 3.69 -14.95
C ASP A 89 3.75 5.20 -14.71
N PHE A 90 4.75 5.85 -14.15
CA PHE A 90 4.66 7.24 -13.76
C PHE A 90 5.40 8.19 -14.73
N ASP A 91 5.48 7.81 -16.00
CA ASP A 91 6.16 8.58 -17.06
C ASP A 91 5.24 9.61 -17.77
N GLY A 92 3.99 9.73 -17.32
CA GLY A 92 2.99 10.64 -17.90
C GLY A 92 1.70 9.94 -18.32
N ASP A 93 1.47 8.72 -17.86
CA ASP A 93 0.22 7.99 -18.09
C ASP A 93 -0.99 8.78 -17.63
N GLN A 94 -2.10 8.61 -18.34
CA GLN A 94 -3.40 9.19 -18.01
C GLN A 94 -4.39 8.11 -17.63
N MET A 95 -5.27 8.44 -16.69
CA MET A 95 -6.37 7.57 -16.26
C MET A 95 -7.70 8.32 -16.32
N ALA A 96 -8.75 7.60 -16.68
CA ALA A 96 -10.11 8.09 -16.54
C ALA A 96 -10.58 7.88 -15.09
N VAL A 97 -11.25 8.89 -14.54
CA VAL A 97 -11.87 8.85 -13.21
C VAL A 97 -13.38 8.84 -13.38
N HIS A 98 -14.04 7.85 -12.78
CA HIS A 98 -15.49 7.73 -12.78
C HIS A 98 -16.02 7.77 -11.35
N VAL A 99 -17.05 8.58 -11.12
CA VAL A 99 -17.72 8.72 -9.83
C VAL A 99 -19.08 8.04 -9.91
N PRO A 100 -19.33 6.94 -9.16
CA PRO A 100 -20.64 6.31 -9.11
C PRO A 100 -21.69 7.29 -8.57
N LEU A 101 -22.79 7.47 -9.29
CA LEU A 101 -23.82 8.45 -8.94
C LEU A 101 -24.92 7.85 -8.05
N SER A 102 -25.36 6.62 -8.34
CA SER A 102 -26.42 5.97 -7.57
C SER A 102 -25.83 5.19 -6.38
N LEU A 103 -26.67 4.95 -5.38
CA LEU A 103 -26.28 4.18 -4.19
C LEU A 103 -25.95 2.72 -4.56
N GLU A 104 -26.69 2.15 -5.50
CA GLU A 104 -26.47 0.79 -6.00
C GLU A 104 -25.09 0.69 -6.67
N ALA A 105 -24.75 1.67 -7.52
CA ALA A 105 -23.43 1.71 -8.17
C ALA A 105 -22.28 1.88 -7.17
N GLN A 106 -22.48 2.66 -6.11
CA GLN A 106 -21.50 2.82 -5.02
C GLN A 106 -21.30 1.52 -4.25
N LEU A 107 -22.40 0.81 -3.95
CA LEU A 107 -22.33 -0.49 -3.27
C LEU A 107 -21.66 -1.55 -4.15
N GLU A 108 -21.96 -1.57 -5.44
CA GLU A 108 -21.29 -2.48 -6.39
C GLU A 108 -19.80 -2.18 -6.51
N ALA A 109 -19.42 -0.90 -6.63
CA ALA A 109 -18.03 -0.48 -6.63
C ALA A 109 -17.29 -0.91 -5.34
N ARG A 110 -17.92 -0.73 -4.18
CA ARG A 110 -17.35 -1.07 -2.87
C ARG A 110 -17.23 -2.58 -2.67
N SER A 111 -18.24 -3.37 -3.05
CA SER A 111 -18.27 -4.80 -2.79
C SER A 111 -17.44 -5.62 -3.80
N LEU A 112 -17.45 -5.24 -5.08
CA LEU A 112 -16.87 -6.03 -6.16
C LEU A 112 -15.58 -5.42 -6.75
N MET A 113 -15.47 -4.08 -6.81
CA MET A 113 -14.46 -3.42 -7.60
C MET A 113 -13.32 -2.81 -6.77
N MET A 114 -13.43 -2.76 -5.45
CA MET A 114 -12.36 -2.24 -4.60
C MET A 114 -11.05 -3.01 -4.85
N ALA A 115 -9.95 -2.28 -4.99
CA ALA A 115 -8.62 -2.87 -5.18
C ALA A 115 -8.25 -3.85 -4.06
N THR A 116 -8.67 -3.56 -2.83
CA THR A 116 -8.46 -4.41 -1.65
C THR A 116 -9.20 -5.76 -1.73
N ASN A 117 -10.29 -5.85 -2.50
CA ASN A 117 -11.06 -7.09 -2.70
C ASN A 117 -10.56 -7.90 -3.90
N ASN A 118 -9.67 -7.33 -4.71
CA ASN A 118 -9.18 -7.95 -5.94
C ASN A 118 -7.67 -8.23 -5.85
N ILE A 119 -7.25 -8.92 -4.80
CA ILE A 119 -5.85 -9.25 -4.54
C ILE A 119 -5.38 -10.41 -5.44
N LEU A 120 -6.27 -11.38 -5.68
CA LEU A 120 -5.98 -12.58 -6.45
C LEU A 120 -6.47 -12.45 -7.90
N SER A 121 -5.68 -12.96 -8.83
CA SER A 121 -6.06 -13.06 -10.23
C SER A 121 -7.19 -14.09 -10.42
N PRO A 122 -8.28 -13.76 -11.10
CA PRO A 122 -9.33 -14.73 -11.40
C PRO A 122 -8.93 -15.78 -12.43
N ALA A 123 -7.83 -15.57 -13.16
CA ALA A 123 -7.37 -16.48 -14.20
C ALA A 123 -6.63 -17.70 -13.62
N ASN A 124 -5.78 -17.49 -12.62
CA ASN A 124 -4.89 -18.51 -12.06
C ASN A 124 -4.85 -18.55 -10.52
N GLY A 125 -5.54 -17.64 -9.84
CA GLY A 125 -5.53 -17.57 -8.38
C GLY A 125 -4.24 -16.99 -7.77
N GLU A 126 -3.28 -16.59 -8.60
CA GLU A 126 -2.03 -15.97 -8.11
C GLU A 126 -2.28 -14.53 -7.65
N PRO A 127 -1.53 -14.00 -6.69
CA PRO A 127 -1.65 -12.61 -6.27
C PRO A 127 -1.25 -11.67 -7.42
N VAL A 128 -2.08 -10.67 -7.68
CA VAL A 128 -1.81 -9.60 -8.65
C VAL A 128 -1.03 -8.47 -7.98
N ILE A 129 -1.27 -8.27 -6.68
CA ILE A 129 -0.63 -7.24 -5.88
C ILE A 129 0.74 -7.75 -5.39
N ILE A 130 1.73 -7.70 -6.27
CA ILE A 130 3.11 -8.08 -5.97
C ILE A 130 3.99 -6.84 -6.08
N PRO A 131 4.92 -6.63 -5.13
CA PRO A 131 5.92 -5.57 -5.25
C PRO A 131 6.66 -5.62 -6.58
N SER A 132 6.81 -4.48 -7.21
CA SER A 132 7.47 -4.33 -8.52
C SER A 132 8.41 -3.14 -8.54
N GLN A 133 9.15 -2.96 -9.63
CA GLN A 133 9.99 -1.79 -9.89
C GLN A 133 10.98 -1.49 -8.74
N ASP A 134 10.94 -0.29 -8.19
CA ASP A 134 11.87 0.19 -7.17
C ASP A 134 11.76 -0.55 -5.83
N VAL A 135 10.56 -1.07 -5.52
CA VAL A 135 10.36 -1.86 -4.28
C VAL A 135 11.16 -3.16 -4.33
N VAL A 136 11.17 -3.84 -5.50
CA VAL A 136 11.97 -5.06 -5.69
C VAL A 136 13.45 -4.74 -5.60
N LEU A 137 13.89 -3.64 -6.20
CA LEU A 137 15.28 -3.20 -6.12
C LEU A 137 15.69 -2.87 -4.69
N GLY A 138 14.82 -2.17 -3.94
CA GLY A 138 15.05 -1.85 -2.54
C GLY A 138 15.15 -3.09 -1.64
N LEU A 139 14.23 -4.04 -1.78
CA LEU A 139 14.26 -5.30 -1.05
C LEU A 139 15.47 -6.16 -1.39
N TYR A 140 15.85 -6.20 -2.68
CA TYR A 140 17.07 -6.86 -3.12
C TYR A 140 18.30 -6.23 -2.47
N TYR A 141 18.43 -4.91 -2.53
CA TYR A 141 19.54 -4.18 -1.91
C TYR A 141 19.61 -4.42 -0.40
N MET A 142 18.47 -4.30 0.30
CA MET A 142 18.38 -4.47 1.74
C MET A 142 18.79 -5.88 2.21
N SER A 143 18.48 -6.91 1.41
CA SER A 143 18.71 -8.32 1.75
C SER A 143 20.10 -8.85 1.35
N ARG A 144 20.95 -8.03 0.73
CA ARG A 144 22.31 -8.43 0.37
C ARG A 144 23.21 -8.55 1.60
N GLU A 145 24.23 -9.39 1.48
CA GLU A 145 25.31 -9.53 2.44
C GLU A 145 26.59 -8.87 1.88
N LEU A 146 27.30 -8.16 2.71
CA LEU A 146 28.61 -7.56 2.39
C LEU A 146 29.63 -8.03 3.43
N VAL A 147 30.68 -8.67 2.96
CA VAL A 147 31.78 -9.13 3.80
C VAL A 147 32.61 -7.92 4.28
N ASN A 148 33.08 -7.96 5.52
CA ASN A 148 33.82 -6.88 6.18
C ASN A 148 33.02 -5.56 6.29
N ALA A 149 31.70 -5.65 6.39
CA ALA A 149 30.87 -4.49 6.64
C ALA A 149 31.02 -4.00 8.08
N LYS A 150 30.79 -2.69 8.30
CA LYS A 150 30.86 -2.10 9.64
C LYS A 150 29.92 -2.80 10.61
N GLY A 151 30.44 -3.29 11.74
CA GLY A 151 29.65 -3.98 12.76
C GLY A 151 29.44 -5.48 12.50
N GLU A 152 30.19 -6.08 11.58
CA GLU A 152 30.11 -7.52 11.34
C GLU A 152 30.47 -8.32 12.61
N GLY A 153 29.70 -9.37 12.89
CA GLY A 153 29.90 -10.25 14.04
C GLY A 153 29.33 -9.75 15.36
N ILE A 154 28.74 -8.56 15.41
CA ILE A 154 28.08 -8.04 16.61
C ILE A 154 26.87 -8.92 16.95
N ARG A 155 26.63 -9.07 18.26
CA ARG A 155 25.52 -9.85 18.81
C ARG A 155 24.49 -8.93 19.44
N PHE A 156 23.22 -9.09 19.07
CA PHE A 156 22.11 -8.30 19.58
C PHE A 156 21.14 -9.19 20.37
N ALA A 157 20.62 -8.63 21.46
CA ALA A 157 19.67 -9.34 22.33
C ALA A 157 18.27 -9.42 21.72
N ASP A 158 17.90 -8.43 20.89
CA ASP A 158 16.63 -8.37 20.18
C ASP A 158 16.72 -7.46 18.94
N ILE A 159 15.63 -7.41 18.16
CA ILE A 159 15.53 -6.55 16.97
C ILE A 159 15.45 -5.06 17.35
N ALA A 160 14.93 -4.71 18.52
CA ALA A 160 14.84 -3.32 18.95
C ALA A 160 16.23 -2.74 19.27
N GLU A 161 17.12 -3.52 19.89
CA GLU A 161 18.52 -3.15 20.09
C GLU A 161 19.25 -3.01 18.75
N LEU A 162 19.05 -3.96 17.83
CA LEU A 162 19.60 -3.91 16.48
C LEU A 162 19.18 -2.63 15.75
N LYS A 163 17.89 -2.28 15.80
CA LYS A 163 17.37 -1.07 15.15
C LYS A 163 18.04 0.19 15.70
N ARG A 164 18.20 0.31 17.02
CA ARG A 164 18.89 1.44 17.64
C ARG A 164 20.36 1.53 17.20
N ALA A 165 21.06 0.40 17.15
CA ALA A 165 22.45 0.37 16.70
C ALA A 165 22.58 0.76 15.21
N TYR A 166 21.61 0.35 14.39
CA TYR A 166 21.55 0.74 12.98
C TYR A 166 21.25 2.25 12.82
N ASP A 167 20.28 2.78 13.55
CA ASP A 167 19.92 4.19 13.52
C ASP A 167 21.08 5.10 14.01
N ASN A 168 21.88 4.62 14.96
CA ASN A 168 23.09 5.28 15.42
C ASN A 168 24.30 5.12 14.46
N GLY A 169 24.15 4.35 13.40
CA GLY A 169 25.24 4.09 12.45
C GLY A 169 26.37 3.21 12.99
N GLU A 170 26.14 2.44 14.05
CA GLU A 170 27.14 1.52 14.63
C GLU A 170 27.32 0.27 13.77
N VAL A 171 26.26 -0.15 13.07
CA VAL A 171 26.23 -1.33 12.20
C VAL A 171 25.69 -0.97 10.82
N ALA A 172 26.29 -1.55 9.77
CA ALA A 172 25.84 -1.36 8.39
C ALA A 172 24.68 -2.31 8.04
N LEU A 173 23.84 -1.88 7.11
CA LEU A 173 22.65 -2.63 6.65
C LEU A 173 22.98 -4.07 6.18
N HIS A 174 24.12 -4.23 5.54
CA HIS A 174 24.58 -5.50 4.93
C HIS A 174 25.48 -6.33 5.83
N ALA A 175 25.77 -5.83 7.05
CA ALA A 175 26.64 -6.51 7.99
C ALA A 175 26.01 -7.83 8.46
N LYS A 176 26.82 -8.87 8.51
CA LYS A 176 26.45 -10.16 9.08
C LYS A 176 26.50 -10.08 10.61
N ILE A 177 25.41 -10.38 11.26
CA ILE A 177 25.21 -10.24 12.71
C ILE A 177 24.59 -11.49 13.31
N THR A 178 24.64 -11.59 14.63
CA THR A 178 23.87 -12.58 15.37
C THR A 178 22.80 -11.86 16.19
N VAL A 179 21.55 -12.18 15.95
CA VAL A 179 20.42 -11.58 16.69
C VAL A 179 19.51 -12.66 17.28
N ARG A 180 18.88 -12.33 18.40
CA ARG A 180 17.83 -13.18 18.97
C ARG A 180 16.48 -12.69 18.48
N ILE A 181 15.72 -13.62 17.92
CA ILE A 181 14.42 -13.35 17.29
C ILE A 181 13.35 -14.22 17.95
N ASP A 182 12.19 -13.65 18.19
CA ASP A 182 11.00 -14.40 18.57
C ASP A 182 10.31 -14.84 17.27
N GLU A 183 10.41 -16.12 16.96
CA GLU A 183 9.83 -16.74 15.77
C GLU A 183 8.55 -17.48 16.15
N THR A 184 7.50 -17.26 15.37
CA THR A 184 6.26 -18.02 15.46
C THR A 184 6.14 -18.88 14.21
N ASP A 185 6.22 -20.19 14.35
CA ASP A 185 6.06 -21.13 13.24
C ASP A 185 4.74 -21.87 13.38
N VAL A 186 3.72 -21.46 12.62
CA VAL A 186 2.37 -22.03 12.66
C VAL A 186 2.30 -23.45 12.10
N THR A 187 3.36 -23.93 11.45
CA THR A 187 3.41 -25.31 10.94
C THR A 187 3.71 -26.32 12.05
N LEU A 188 4.17 -25.85 13.22
CA LEU A 188 4.50 -26.69 14.36
C LEU A 188 3.33 -26.80 15.34
N PRO A 189 3.23 -27.91 16.09
CA PRO A 189 2.22 -28.05 17.13
C PRO A 189 2.50 -27.11 18.32
N GLU A 190 1.45 -26.64 19.00
CA GLU A 190 1.60 -25.93 20.27
C GLU A 190 2.16 -26.90 21.33
N PRO A 191 3.07 -26.47 22.25
CA PRO A 191 3.56 -25.09 22.47
C PRO A 191 4.82 -24.72 21.69
N GLU A 192 5.26 -25.51 20.73
CA GLU A 192 6.51 -25.34 20.00
C GLU A 192 6.46 -24.22 18.94
N GLN A 193 5.28 -23.67 18.70
CA GLN A 193 5.07 -22.63 17.70
C GLN A 193 5.89 -21.36 17.99
N ASN A 194 6.01 -20.97 19.26
CA ASN A 194 6.72 -19.76 19.65
C ASN A 194 8.09 -20.11 20.19
N ARG A 195 9.12 -19.77 19.44
CA ARG A 195 10.51 -20.02 19.83
C ARG A 195 11.32 -18.75 19.86
N ARG A 196 12.18 -18.64 20.84
CA ARG A 196 13.20 -17.62 20.89
C ARG A 196 14.51 -18.21 20.40
N ILE A 197 14.85 -17.90 19.16
CA ILE A 197 16.02 -18.46 18.49
C ILE A 197 17.13 -17.42 18.33
N ARG A 198 18.36 -17.90 18.34
CA ARG A 198 19.52 -17.10 17.99
C ARG A 198 19.90 -17.45 16.56
N VAL A 199 19.89 -16.43 15.69
CA VAL A 199 20.12 -16.60 14.26
C VAL A 199 21.27 -15.72 13.81
N GLU A 200 22.06 -16.23 12.89
CA GLU A 200 23.07 -15.50 12.16
C GLU A 200 22.47 -15.04 10.83
N THR A 201 22.30 -13.75 10.66
CA THR A 201 21.66 -13.13 9.49
C THR A 201 22.27 -11.74 9.22
N THR A 202 21.74 -11.01 8.25
CA THR A 202 22.15 -9.61 8.03
C THR A 202 21.18 -8.64 8.71
N VAL A 203 21.67 -7.43 9.00
CA VAL A 203 20.84 -6.37 9.59
C VAL A 203 19.58 -6.12 8.76
N GLY A 204 19.73 -6.02 7.43
CA GLY A 204 18.58 -5.78 6.53
C GLY A 204 17.54 -6.88 6.55
N ARG A 205 17.95 -8.17 6.59
CA ARG A 205 17.02 -9.31 6.67
C ARG A 205 16.31 -9.35 8.01
N ALA A 206 17.00 -9.07 9.10
CA ALA A 206 16.39 -9.01 10.43
C ALA A 206 15.36 -7.87 10.52
N LEU A 207 15.65 -6.69 9.95
CA LEU A 207 14.71 -5.58 9.86
C LEU A 207 13.50 -5.92 8.98
N LEU A 208 13.73 -6.60 7.85
CA LEU A 208 12.65 -7.08 6.98
C LEU A 208 11.75 -8.06 7.72
N PHE A 209 12.32 -9.00 8.46
CA PHE A 209 11.55 -9.95 9.27
C PHE A 209 10.64 -9.27 10.30
N SER A 210 11.04 -8.12 10.84
CA SER A 210 10.22 -7.36 11.80
C SER A 210 8.91 -6.81 11.21
N ILE A 211 8.83 -6.70 9.88
CA ILE A 211 7.67 -6.17 9.14
C ILE A 211 6.75 -7.31 8.67
N VAL A 212 7.31 -8.50 8.46
CA VAL A 212 6.58 -9.68 8.01
C VAL A 212 5.55 -10.09 9.07
N PRO A 213 4.32 -10.51 8.68
CA PRO A 213 3.32 -11.00 9.62
C PRO A 213 3.84 -12.13 10.51
N LYS A 214 3.40 -12.14 11.76
CA LYS A 214 3.71 -13.22 12.69
C LYS A 214 3.10 -14.53 12.17
N GLY A 215 3.84 -15.61 12.31
CA GLY A 215 3.42 -16.94 11.84
C GLY A 215 4.27 -17.46 10.68
N LEU A 216 5.14 -16.63 10.12
CA LEU A 216 6.09 -17.07 9.10
C LEU A 216 7.48 -17.28 9.70
N PRO A 217 8.18 -18.39 9.35
CA PRO A 217 9.54 -18.62 9.81
C PRO A 217 10.54 -17.64 9.18
N LEU A 218 11.62 -17.35 9.89
CA LEU A 218 12.68 -16.46 9.40
C LEU A 218 13.27 -16.92 8.06
N SER A 219 13.34 -18.22 7.83
CA SER A 219 13.90 -18.81 6.60
C SER A 219 13.29 -18.26 5.30
N VAL A 220 12.07 -17.74 5.38
CA VAL A 220 11.36 -17.15 4.22
C VAL A 220 12.05 -15.85 3.77
N VAL A 221 12.56 -15.06 4.69
CA VAL A 221 13.22 -13.77 4.43
C VAL A 221 14.74 -13.82 4.54
N ASP A 222 15.31 -14.87 5.15
CA ASP A 222 16.77 -15.01 5.34
C ASP A 222 17.48 -15.47 4.05
N ARG A 223 17.17 -14.78 2.98
CA ARG A 223 17.77 -14.97 1.65
C ARG A 223 17.80 -13.65 0.90
N THR A 224 18.58 -13.59 -0.17
CA THR A 224 18.54 -12.41 -1.06
C THR A 224 17.18 -12.34 -1.75
N MET A 225 16.46 -11.23 -1.57
CA MET A 225 15.11 -11.01 -2.08
C MET A 225 15.14 -10.68 -3.57
N SER A 226 15.22 -11.70 -4.41
CA SER A 226 14.98 -11.58 -5.85
C SER A 226 13.49 -11.41 -6.13
N LYS A 227 13.12 -10.97 -7.35
CA LYS A 227 11.71 -10.86 -7.77
C LYS A 227 10.93 -12.15 -7.54
N LYS A 228 11.54 -13.32 -7.82
CA LYS A 228 10.93 -14.63 -7.57
C LYS A 228 10.76 -14.89 -6.07
N ALA A 229 11.79 -14.61 -5.25
CA ALA A 229 11.72 -14.80 -3.82
C ALA A 229 10.65 -13.93 -3.14
N ILE A 230 10.43 -12.71 -3.66
CA ILE A 230 9.35 -11.82 -3.20
C ILE A 230 7.98 -12.38 -3.61
N GLY A 231 7.85 -12.88 -4.83
CA GLY A 231 6.62 -13.56 -5.26
C GLY A 231 6.29 -14.78 -4.40
N ASP A 232 7.28 -15.61 -4.12
CA ASP A 232 7.12 -16.78 -3.22
C ASP A 232 6.67 -16.34 -1.81
N LEU A 233 7.25 -15.25 -1.27
CA LEU A 233 6.89 -14.72 0.05
C LEU A 233 5.43 -14.24 0.12
N VAL A 234 4.95 -13.62 -0.94
CA VAL A 234 3.55 -13.12 -1.02
C VAL A 234 2.55 -14.25 -1.20
N ASN A 235 2.98 -15.41 -1.74
CA ASN A 235 2.14 -16.58 -1.98
C ASN A 235 2.00 -17.51 -0.75
N ILE A 236 2.73 -17.27 0.33
CA ILE A 236 2.65 -18.05 1.58
C ILE A 236 1.48 -17.55 2.44
#